data_1673713a259ac844a8c533121c49c08b
#
_entry.id   1673713a259ac844a8c533121c49c08b
#
_cell.length_a   1.000
_cell.length_b   1.000
_cell.length_c   1.000
_cell.angle_alpha   90.00
_cell.angle_beta   90.00
_cell.angle_gamma   90.00
#
_symmetry.space_group_name_H-M   'P 1'
#
loop_
_entity.id
_entity.type
_entity.pdbx_description
1 polymer ?
#
loop_
_entity_poly.entity_id
_entity_poly.type
_entity_poly.pdbx_seq_one_letter_code
_entity_poly.pdbx_strand_id
1 'polypeptide(L)'
;MNISGFFKTPLLSIALCILSGCSGESSEISVDNTCQIVINPQFFAVEAFKGGFAAVKIGDSLSFKQGFVDLQGKMPIAPKFDNVQEFSEGLAAVKMGDETDGKYGFIDTHGKMVIRPQFFFVGDFFEGLALMRDGDAFTGKYGFIDKRGKVVVTPKFDAEHGFREGLAAMRVGDAISGKWGFIDNKGVYVINPQFDLVGDFSEGLAPMKMGSEKYGKWGFIDKQGHVVISLQFDYAEPFKDGLAVIRLGDRNSGKWGFIDKQGKMVINPQFDNKCRFSEDLACVKMGQGTTAKYGFIDKQGKVVINRKFDLAGDFSEGLAAVRIGDSITGKWGFIDKQGKMVISPQFDLVGKFSQGLAPVRIGNASTGKWGVISRQGHNR
;
A
#
# COMPACT_ATOMS: atom_id res chain seq x y z
N MET A 1 -30.62 46.36 43.92
CA MET A 1 -29.20 46.12 44.22
C MET A 1 -28.71 44.95 43.33
N ASN A 2 -27.78 45.27 42.48
CA ASN A 2 -27.07 44.37 41.60
C ASN A 2 -26.49 43.13 42.29
N ILE A 3 -26.42 41.99 41.60
CA ILE A 3 -25.15 41.33 41.28
C ILE A 3 -25.38 40.31 40.12
N SER A 4 -24.66 40.57 39.07
CA SER A 4 -24.43 39.72 37.87
C SER A 4 -23.55 38.51 38.18
N GLY A 5 -23.91 37.35 37.64
CA GLY A 5 -23.03 36.15 37.59
C GLY A 5 -23.05 35.56 36.21
N PHE A 6 -21.98 35.77 35.44
CA PHE A 6 -21.73 35.22 34.11
C PHE A 6 -21.44 33.71 34.19
N PHE A 7 -22.27 32.91 33.56
CA PHE A 7 -21.85 31.56 33.14
C PHE A 7 -21.57 31.56 31.63
N LYS A 8 -20.30 31.39 31.28
CA LYS A 8 -19.87 31.10 29.92
C LYS A 8 -20.15 29.63 29.62
N THR A 9 -21.11 29.38 28.74
CA THR A 9 -21.28 28.09 28.08
C THR A 9 -20.39 28.04 26.84
N PRO A 10 -19.66 26.93 26.55
CA PRO A 10 -18.98 26.78 25.29
C PRO A 10 -19.96 26.44 24.17
N LEU A 11 -19.86 27.17 23.07
CA LEU A 11 -20.61 26.97 21.86
C LEU A 11 -20.25 25.62 21.27
N LEU A 12 -21.20 24.69 21.29
CA LEU A 12 -21.19 23.45 20.51
C LEU A 12 -21.54 23.83 19.07
N SER A 13 -20.60 23.78 18.16
CA SER A 13 -20.88 23.92 16.73
C SER A 13 -21.57 22.64 16.22
N ILE A 14 -22.88 22.72 16.07
CA ILE A 14 -23.72 21.72 15.42
C ILE A 14 -23.48 21.86 13.92
N ALA A 15 -22.74 20.92 13.33
CA ALA A 15 -22.72 20.72 11.87
C ALA A 15 -24.05 20.07 11.47
N LEU A 16 -24.90 20.84 10.80
CA LEU A 16 -26.19 20.42 10.30
C LEU A 16 -26.03 19.41 9.15
N CYS A 17 -26.17 18.11 9.43
CA CYS A 17 -26.36 17.10 8.41
C CYS A 17 -27.81 17.11 7.91
N ILE A 18 -28.04 17.70 6.74
CA ILE A 18 -29.30 17.51 6.03
C ILE A 18 -29.16 16.27 5.15
N LEU A 19 -29.60 15.13 5.64
CA LEU A 19 -30.10 14.01 4.84
C LEU A 19 -31.23 13.34 5.63
N SER A 20 -32.39 13.44 5.10
CA SER A 20 -33.64 12.86 5.61
C SER A 20 -33.59 11.33 5.60
N GLY A 21 -33.94 10.73 6.72
CA GLY A 21 -34.55 9.40 6.80
C GLY A 21 -33.61 8.23 6.98
N CYS A 22 -33.14 8.02 8.23
CA CYS A 22 -32.95 6.69 8.80
C CYS A 22 -32.92 6.85 10.32
N SER A 23 -33.99 6.52 10.98
CA SER A 23 -34.06 6.29 12.43
C SER A 23 -33.40 4.95 12.72
N GLY A 24 -32.09 4.96 12.88
CA GLY A 24 -31.32 3.87 13.44
C GLY A 24 -30.55 4.46 14.61
N GLU A 25 -30.74 3.91 15.81
CA GLU A 25 -29.97 4.24 16.99
C GLU A 25 -28.50 4.19 16.66
N SER A 26 -27.80 5.33 16.72
CA SER A 26 -26.35 5.39 16.68
C SER A 26 -25.84 4.82 18.01
N SER A 27 -25.59 3.51 18.06
CA SER A 27 -24.78 2.94 19.13
C SER A 27 -23.43 3.63 19.06
N GLU A 28 -23.14 4.50 20.05
CA GLU A 28 -21.79 5.07 20.21
C GLU A 28 -20.81 3.93 20.29
N ILE A 29 -19.92 3.84 19.29
CA ILE A 29 -18.87 2.85 19.27
C ILE A 29 -17.86 3.26 20.32
N SER A 30 -17.86 2.57 21.45
CA SER A 30 -16.88 2.72 22.52
C SER A 30 -15.59 1.99 22.11
N VAL A 31 -14.52 2.75 21.91
CA VAL A 31 -13.15 2.22 21.91
C VAL A 31 -12.56 2.39 23.31
N ASP A 32 -11.60 1.52 23.66
CA ASP A 32 -10.90 1.69 24.94
C ASP A 32 -10.06 2.98 24.96
N ASN A 33 -9.63 3.41 26.15
CA ASN A 33 -8.89 4.64 26.35
C ASN A 33 -7.45 4.65 25.75
N THR A 34 -7.09 3.69 24.89
CA THR A 34 -5.77 3.59 24.29
C THR A 34 -5.67 4.27 22.93
N CYS A 35 -6.82 4.60 22.32
CA CYS A 35 -6.91 5.35 21.06
C CYS A 35 -8.10 6.32 21.07
N GLN A 36 -8.12 7.23 20.09
CA GLN A 36 -9.21 8.17 19.88
C GLN A 36 -9.82 7.96 18.50
N ILE A 37 -11.15 7.90 18.41
CA ILE A 37 -11.86 7.93 17.13
C ILE A 37 -11.75 9.33 16.55
N VAL A 38 -11.19 9.45 15.36
CA VAL A 38 -11.13 10.70 14.59
C VAL A 38 -12.31 10.77 13.62
N ILE A 39 -12.64 9.64 13.01
CA ILE A 39 -13.81 9.52 12.13
C ILE A 39 -14.59 8.29 12.56
N ASN A 40 -15.85 8.49 12.95
CA ASN A 40 -16.74 7.38 13.30
C ASN A 40 -16.87 6.37 12.15
N PRO A 41 -16.96 5.05 12.44
CA PRO A 41 -17.18 4.05 11.43
C PRO A 41 -18.47 4.28 10.65
N GLN A 42 -18.34 4.65 9.38
CA GLN A 42 -19.46 4.98 8.49
C GLN A 42 -19.21 4.60 7.04
N PHE A 43 -17.96 4.40 6.66
CA PHE A 43 -17.58 4.11 5.28
C PHE A 43 -17.66 2.60 4.99
N PHE A 44 -17.88 2.27 3.72
CA PHE A 44 -17.74 0.90 3.24
C PHE A 44 -16.27 0.48 3.20
N ALA A 45 -15.36 1.39 2.85
CA ALA A 45 -13.92 1.20 2.94
C ALA A 45 -13.19 2.53 3.16
N VAL A 46 -12.02 2.47 3.81
CA VAL A 46 -11.07 3.58 3.98
C VAL A 46 -9.67 3.03 3.70
N GLU A 47 -8.95 3.68 2.80
CA GLU A 47 -7.55 3.37 2.52
C GLU A 47 -6.60 4.09 3.49
N ALA A 48 -5.32 3.76 3.46
CA ALA A 48 -4.31 4.45 4.27
C ALA A 48 -4.16 5.92 3.84
N PHE A 49 -3.84 6.79 4.79
CA PHE A 49 -3.55 8.20 4.48
C PHE A 49 -2.24 8.34 3.70
N LYS A 50 -2.28 9.14 2.64
CA LYS A 50 -1.12 9.51 1.82
C LYS A 50 -1.32 10.91 1.26
N GLY A 51 -0.28 11.74 1.36
CA GLY A 51 -0.36 13.12 0.87
C GLY A 51 -1.45 13.97 1.53
N GLY A 52 -1.83 13.67 2.79
CA GLY A 52 -2.87 14.39 3.54
C GLY A 52 -4.29 13.86 3.34
N PHE A 53 -4.49 12.83 2.53
CA PHE A 53 -5.82 12.31 2.17
C PHE A 53 -5.89 10.79 2.30
N ALA A 54 -7.09 10.28 2.58
CA ALA A 54 -7.43 8.86 2.44
C ALA A 54 -8.60 8.70 1.48
N ALA A 55 -8.50 7.75 0.57
CA ALA A 55 -9.62 7.38 -0.28
C ALA A 55 -10.70 6.68 0.56
N VAL A 56 -11.95 7.05 0.33
CA VAL A 56 -13.12 6.46 1.00
C VAL A 56 -14.13 5.96 0.00
N LYS A 57 -14.81 4.84 0.34
CA LYS A 57 -15.94 4.30 -0.40
C LYS A 57 -17.22 4.51 0.40
N ILE A 58 -18.25 5.06 -0.26
CA ILE A 58 -19.59 5.22 0.29
C ILE A 58 -20.58 4.46 -0.60
N GLY A 59 -21.46 3.68 0.03
CA GLY A 59 -22.39 2.78 -0.63
C GLY A 59 -22.30 1.38 -0.06
N ASP A 60 -22.55 0.39 -0.89
CA ASP A 60 -22.50 -1.02 -0.57
C ASP A 60 -21.61 -1.80 -1.57
N SER A 61 -21.65 -3.13 -1.50
CA SER A 61 -20.85 -4.00 -2.38
C SER A 61 -21.25 -3.96 -3.86
N LEU A 62 -22.46 -3.49 -4.17
CA LEU A 62 -23.00 -3.48 -5.52
C LEU A 62 -23.00 -2.08 -6.14
N SER A 63 -23.11 -1.05 -5.29
CA SER A 63 -23.16 0.35 -5.75
C SER A 63 -22.44 1.25 -4.77
N PHE A 64 -21.29 1.76 -5.17
CA PHE A 64 -20.51 2.69 -4.36
C PHE A 64 -19.90 3.79 -5.21
N LYS A 65 -19.60 4.91 -4.57
CA LYS A 65 -18.75 5.97 -5.12
C LYS A 65 -17.59 6.25 -4.17
N GLN A 66 -16.51 6.76 -4.75
CA GLN A 66 -15.28 7.06 -4.05
C GLN A 66 -14.99 8.56 -4.05
N GLY A 67 -14.41 9.02 -2.98
CA GLY A 67 -13.93 10.37 -2.76
C GLY A 67 -12.78 10.35 -1.77
N PHE A 68 -12.49 11.49 -1.15
CA PHE A 68 -11.37 11.59 -0.23
C PHE A 68 -11.75 12.33 1.05
N VAL A 69 -11.25 11.83 2.18
CA VAL A 69 -11.25 12.53 3.47
C VAL A 69 -9.85 13.07 3.77
N ASP A 70 -9.79 14.22 4.42
CA ASP A 70 -8.53 14.80 4.92
C ASP A 70 -8.20 14.28 6.33
N LEU A 71 -7.05 14.71 6.85
CA LEU A 71 -6.57 14.31 8.17
C LEU A 71 -7.47 14.79 9.32
N GLN A 72 -8.37 15.75 9.10
CA GLN A 72 -9.34 16.26 10.06
C GLN A 72 -10.70 15.55 9.93
N GLY A 73 -10.82 14.57 9.01
CA GLY A 73 -12.06 13.86 8.76
C GLY A 73 -13.09 14.64 7.93
N LYS A 74 -12.70 15.78 7.36
CA LYS A 74 -13.53 16.49 6.38
C LYS A 74 -13.44 15.78 5.04
N MET A 75 -14.45 16.00 4.21
CA MET A 75 -14.54 15.38 2.86
C MET A 75 -14.42 16.47 1.79
N PRO A 76 -13.18 16.98 1.53
CA PRO A 76 -12.99 18.04 0.54
C PRO A 76 -13.30 17.57 -0.88
N ILE A 77 -13.23 16.28 -1.13
CA ILE A 77 -13.56 15.69 -2.42
C ILE A 77 -14.68 14.67 -2.21
N ALA A 78 -15.91 15.10 -2.52
CA ALA A 78 -17.11 14.28 -2.34
C ALA A 78 -17.05 13.00 -3.17
N PRO A 79 -17.65 11.88 -2.71
CA PRO A 79 -17.74 10.63 -3.44
C PRO A 79 -18.58 10.80 -4.70
N LYS A 80 -17.91 10.79 -5.84
CA LYS A 80 -18.55 10.90 -7.17
C LYS A 80 -17.87 10.05 -8.23
N PHE A 81 -16.69 9.52 -7.92
CA PHE A 81 -15.88 8.72 -8.84
C PHE A 81 -16.18 7.24 -8.68
N ASP A 82 -16.05 6.47 -9.75
CA ASP A 82 -16.23 5.03 -9.77
C ASP A 82 -15.00 4.30 -9.21
N ASN A 83 -13.82 4.88 -9.41
CA ASN A 83 -12.57 4.45 -8.79
C ASN A 83 -11.66 5.65 -8.54
N VAL A 84 -10.86 5.60 -7.50
CA VAL A 84 -9.78 6.56 -7.23
C VAL A 84 -8.52 5.81 -6.82
N GLN A 85 -7.36 6.38 -7.15
CA GLN A 85 -6.05 5.96 -6.63
C GLN A 85 -5.55 6.99 -5.62
N GLU A 86 -4.53 6.64 -4.85
CA GLU A 86 -3.95 7.54 -3.86
C GLU A 86 -3.34 8.79 -4.50
N PHE A 87 -3.26 9.89 -3.73
CA PHE A 87 -2.51 11.06 -4.17
C PHE A 87 -1.02 10.74 -4.27
N SER A 88 -0.45 11.03 -5.42
CA SER A 88 0.98 10.95 -5.67
C SER A 88 1.44 12.19 -6.43
N GLU A 89 2.49 12.84 -5.94
CA GLU A 89 3.04 14.07 -6.51
C GLU A 89 1.99 15.17 -6.77
N GLY A 90 0.96 15.24 -5.89
CA GLY A 90 -0.11 16.25 -5.92
C GLY A 90 -1.30 15.93 -6.83
N LEU A 91 -1.29 14.78 -7.50
CA LEU A 91 -2.38 14.32 -8.36
C LEU A 91 -2.89 12.95 -7.93
N ALA A 92 -4.20 12.71 -8.09
CA ALA A 92 -4.83 11.41 -7.91
C ALA A 92 -5.54 10.98 -9.18
N ALA A 93 -5.34 9.73 -9.58
CA ALA A 93 -6.09 9.17 -10.69
C ALA A 93 -7.55 8.91 -10.27
N VAL A 94 -8.49 9.27 -11.12
CA VAL A 94 -9.92 9.07 -10.90
C VAL A 94 -10.57 8.46 -12.14
N LYS A 95 -11.43 7.47 -11.94
CA LYS A 95 -12.21 6.84 -13.01
C LYS A 95 -13.63 7.39 -13.00
N MET A 96 -14.15 7.68 -14.18
CA MET A 96 -15.55 8.02 -14.42
C MET A 96 -16.12 7.07 -15.47
N GLY A 97 -17.27 6.48 -15.16
CA GLY A 97 -17.91 5.45 -15.97
C GLY A 97 -17.72 4.06 -15.38
N ASP A 98 -18.40 3.08 -15.92
CA ASP A 98 -18.42 1.70 -15.43
C ASP A 98 -17.11 0.94 -15.68
N GLU A 99 -17.13 -0.36 -15.43
CA GLU A 99 -15.92 -1.20 -15.58
C GLU A 99 -15.50 -1.34 -17.05
N THR A 100 -16.44 -1.26 -17.99
CA THR A 100 -16.19 -1.49 -19.41
C THR A 100 -15.76 -0.23 -20.15
N ASP A 101 -16.48 0.87 -19.96
CA ASP A 101 -16.32 2.11 -20.73
C ASP A 101 -15.64 3.23 -19.95
N GLY A 102 -15.55 3.10 -18.64
CA GLY A 102 -14.99 4.11 -17.75
C GLY A 102 -13.55 4.46 -18.07
N LYS A 103 -13.26 5.76 -18.05
CA LYS A 103 -11.94 6.31 -18.32
C LYS A 103 -11.34 6.94 -17.10
N TYR A 104 -10.02 6.86 -17.02
CA TYR A 104 -9.22 7.54 -16.02
C TYR A 104 -8.77 8.92 -16.49
N GLY A 105 -8.82 9.86 -15.58
CA GLY A 105 -8.18 11.17 -15.62
C GLY A 105 -7.51 11.46 -14.30
N PHE A 106 -7.12 12.71 -14.07
CA PHE A 106 -6.44 13.09 -12.82
C PHE A 106 -7.03 14.36 -12.24
N ILE A 107 -7.14 14.40 -10.91
CA ILE A 107 -7.56 15.56 -10.13
C ILE A 107 -6.41 16.06 -9.25
N ASP A 108 -6.44 17.35 -8.92
CA ASP A 108 -5.59 17.93 -7.88
C ASP A 108 -6.17 17.71 -6.47
N THR A 109 -5.46 18.16 -5.44
CA THR A 109 -5.86 18.07 -4.03
C THR A 109 -7.12 18.85 -3.66
N HIS A 110 -7.62 19.72 -4.56
CA HIS A 110 -8.89 20.44 -4.42
C HIS A 110 -10.04 19.75 -5.16
N GLY A 111 -9.77 18.58 -5.78
CA GLY A 111 -10.76 17.85 -6.58
C GLY A 111 -11.06 18.46 -7.95
N LYS A 112 -10.22 19.41 -8.42
CA LYS A 112 -10.31 19.99 -9.76
C LYS A 112 -9.68 19.03 -10.77
N MET A 113 -10.37 18.78 -11.86
CA MET A 113 -9.87 17.96 -12.97
C MET A 113 -8.70 18.66 -13.66
N VAL A 114 -7.51 18.04 -13.60
CA VAL A 114 -6.28 18.50 -14.27
C VAL A 114 -6.14 17.81 -15.62
N ILE A 115 -6.39 16.51 -15.67
CA ILE A 115 -6.37 15.72 -16.91
C ILE A 115 -7.75 15.07 -17.04
N ARG A 116 -8.47 15.40 -18.11
CA ARG A 116 -9.82 14.85 -18.33
C ARG A 116 -9.77 13.34 -18.50
N PRO A 117 -10.82 12.60 -18.08
CA PRO A 117 -10.91 11.16 -18.28
C PRO A 117 -10.83 10.80 -19.76
N GLN A 118 -9.79 10.05 -20.13
CA GLN A 118 -9.54 9.64 -21.52
C GLN A 118 -8.78 8.32 -21.63
N PHE A 119 -8.11 7.86 -20.55
CA PHE A 119 -7.29 6.66 -20.58
C PHE A 119 -8.04 5.44 -20.05
N PHE A 120 -7.80 4.26 -20.63
CA PHE A 120 -8.36 3.00 -20.12
C PHE A 120 -7.71 2.54 -18.82
N PHE A 121 -6.43 2.85 -18.65
CA PHE A 121 -5.68 2.57 -17.46
C PHE A 121 -4.61 3.63 -17.25
N VAL A 122 -4.37 3.98 -15.99
CA VAL A 122 -3.24 4.82 -15.56
C VAL A 122 -2.67 4.30 -14.26
N GLY A 123 -1.38 4.55 -14.03
CA GLY A 123 -0.73 4.42 -12.71
C GLY A 123 -0.60 5.77 -12.04
N ASP A 124 -0.07 5.76 -10.83
CA ASP A 124 0.28 6.97 -10.09
C ASP A 124 1.43 7.72 -10.76
N PHE A 125 1.55 9.02 -10.48
CA PHE A 125 2.73 9.80 -10.87
C PHE A 125 3.93 9.44 -10.00
N PHE A 126 5.04 9.12 -10.65
CA PHE A 126 6.35 8.94 -10.05
C PHE A 126 7.41 9.60 -10.94
N GLU A 127 8.32 10.36 -10.34
CA GLU A 127 9.38 11.07 -11.07
C GLU A 127 8.83 11.94 -12.22
N GLY A 128 7.62 12.52 -11.99
CA GLY A 128 6.94 13.41 -12.94
C GLY A 128 6.19 12.73 -14.08
N LEU A 129 6.20 11.40 -14.16
CA LEU A 129 5.54 10.61 -15.20
C LEU A 129 4.53 9.64 -14.59
N ALA A 130 3.40 9.47 -15.27
CA ALA A 130 2.42 8.43 -14.96
C ALA A 130 2.35 7.44 -16.11
N LEU A 131 2.28 6.16 -15.75
CA LEU A 131 1.97 5.13 -16.70
C LEU A 131 0.60 5.38 -17.30
N MET A 132 0.44 5.06 -18.57
CA MET A 132 -0.86 4.95 -19.22
C MET A 132 -0.91 3.75 -20.17
N ARG A 133 -2.11 3.23 -20.40
CA ARG A 133 -2.36 2.24 -21.43
C ARG A 133 -3.32 2.81 -22.45
N ASP A 134 -2.90 2.74 -23.71
CA ASP A 134 -3.74 3.01 -24.86
C ASP A 134 -4.33 1.70 -25.37
N GLY A 135 -5.65 1.65 -25.55
CA GLY A 135 -6.38 0.46 -25.91
C GLY A 135 -6.92 -0.33 -24.70
N ASP A 136 -7.56 -1.44 -24.99
CA ASP A 136 -8.23 -2.31 -24.02
C ASP A 136 -7.27 -3.14 -23.16
N ALA A 137 -7.83 -4.02 -22.31
CA ALA A 137 -7.04 -4.84 -21.40
C ALA A 137 -6.19 -5.91 -22.11
N PHE A 138 -6.53 -6.29 -23.33
CA PHE A 138 -5.91 -7.42 -24.03
C PHE A 138 -4.92 -6.96 -25.08
N THR A 139 -5.22 -5.89 -25.80
CA THR A 139 -4.45 -5.41 -26.95
C THR A 139 -3.72 -4.10 -26.69
N GLY A 140 -4.11 -3.39 -25.63
CA GLY A 140 -3.57 -2.08 -25.30
C GLY A 140 -2.07 -2.11 -24.98
N LYS A 141 -1.40 -1.04 -25.37
CA LYS A 141 0.04 -0.85 -25.15
C LYS A 141 0.30 0.19 -24.08
N TYR A 142 1.37 0.00 -23.35
CA TYR A 142 1.80 0.89 -22.27
C TYR A 142 2.77 1.96 -22.76
N GLY A 143 2.61 3.15 -22.22
CA GLY A 143 3.46 4.32 -22.41
C GLY A 143 3.39 5.23 -21.18
N PHE A 144 3.88 6.44 -21.29
CA PHE A 144 3.89 7.38 -20.16
C PHE A 144 3.41 8.77 -20.58
N ILE A 145 2.74 9.45 -19.64
CA ILE A 145 2.28 10.83 -19.75
C ILE A 145 2.93 11.72 -18.69
N ASP A 146 3.06 13.01 -19.00
CA ASP A 146 3.42 14.04 -18.03
C ASP A 146 2.19 14.53 -17.22
N LYS A 147 2.41 15.40 -16.24
CA LYS A 147 1.37 15.98 -15.37
C LYS A 147 0.34 16.86 -16.11
N ARG A 148 0.56 17.16 -17.40
CA ARG A 148 -0.40 17.86 -18.27
C ARG A 148 -1.21 16.90 -19.12
N GLY A 149 -0.93 15.58 -19.03
CA GLY A 149 -1.56 14.54 -19.85
C GLY A 149 -0.95 14.39 -21.24
N LYS A 150 0.20 15.03 -21.51
CA LYS A 150 0.93 14.88 -22.78
C LYS A 150 1.69 13.56 -22.76
N VAL A 151 1.55 12.78 -23.84
CA VAL A 151 2.32 11.56 -24.05
C VAL A 151 3.80 11.91 -24.21
N VAL A 152 4.63 11.38 -23.31
CA VAL A 152 6.11 11.51 -23.32
C VAL A 152 6.74 10.26 -23.90
N VAL A 153 6.27 9.08 -23.50
CA VAL A 153 6.68 7.81 -24.07
C VAL A 153 5.49 7.20 -24.79
N THR A 154 5.60 7.08 -26.10
CA THR A 154 4.54 6.53 -26.96
C THR A 154 4.21 5.10 -26.54
N PRO A 155 2.92 4.72 -26.43
CA PRO A 155 2.49 3.36 -26.09
C PRO A 155 2.99 2.35 -27.12
N LYS A 156 3.84 1.42 -26.71
CA LYS A 156 4.39 0.35 -27.55
C LYS A 156 4.78 -0.91 -26.78
N PHE A 157 4.72 -0.87 -25.46
CA PHE A 157 5.18 -1.95 -24.59
C PHE A 157 4.02 -2.86 -24.18
N ASP A 158 4.30 -4.13 -23.93
CA ASP A 158 3.30 -5.16 -23.62
C ASP A 158 3.05 -5.33 -22.12
N ALA A 159 4.01 -4.92 -21.29
CA ALA A 159 3.88 -4.82 -19.84
C ALA A 159 4.93 -3.84 -19.31
N GLU A 160 4.75 -3.44 -18.05
CA GLU A 160 5.53 -2.37 -17.47
C GLU A 160 5.64 -2.45 -15.94
N HIS A 161 6.67 -1.76 -15.43
CA HIS A 161 6.71 -1.22 -14.08
C HIS A 161 6.96 0.30 -14.17
N GLY A 162 6.43 1.08 -13.23
CA GLY A 162 6.62 2.53 -13.18
C GLY A 162 8.09 2.92 -13.04
N PHE A 163 8.38 4.20 -13.22
CA PHE A 163 9.73 4.73 -13.03
C PHE A 163 10.20 4.57 -11.59
N ARG A 164 11.42 4.08 -11.43
CA ARG A 164 12.15 4.02 -10.17
C ARG A 164 13.62 4.33 -10.43
N GLU A 165 14.14 5.29 -9.71
CA GLU A 165 15.55 5.73 -9.83
C GLU A 165 15.95 6.08 -11.27
N GLY A 166 15.04 6.71 -12.03
CA GLY A 166 15.24 7.17 -13.40
C GLY A 166 15.05 6.12 -14.48
N LEU A 167 14.70 4.87 -14.13
CA LEU A 167 14.48 3.78 -15.08
C LEU A 167 13.11 3.13 -14.89
N ALA A 168 12.47 2.72 -15.99
CA ALA A 168 11.25 1.94 -15.99
C ALA A 168 11.46 0.59 -16.66
N ALA A 169 11.03 -0.49 -16.00
CA ALA A 169 11.08 -1.81 -16.60
C ALA A 169 9.95 -1.99 -17.61
N MET A 170 10.30 -2.41 -18.83
CA MET A 170 9.34 -2.58 -19.92
C MET A 170 9.52 -3.94 -20.57
N ARG A 171 8.41 -4.63 -20.83
CA ARG A 171 8.40 -5.90 -21.56
C ARG A 171 7.99 -5.69 -23.01
N VAL A 172 8.65 -6.41 -23.88
CA VAL A 172 8.29 -6.57 -25.29
C VAL A 172 8.02 -8.04 -25.58
N GLY A 173 6.89 -8.32 -26.21
CA GLY A 173 6.41 -9.66 -26.47
C GLY A 173 5.38 -10.14 -25.46
N ASP A 174 4.84 -11.31 -25.69
CA ASP A 174 3.75 -11.89 -24.91
C ASP A 174 4.16 -12.25 -23.46
N ALA A 175 3.18 -12.72 -22.67
CA ALA A 175 3.40 -13.02 -21.25
C ALA A 175 4.34 -14.23 -21.02
N ILE A 176 4.55 -15.08 -22.03
CA ILE A 176 5.30 -16.34 -21.90
C ILE A 176 6.73 -16.19 -22.42
N SER A 177 6.89 -15.58 -23.60
CA SER A 177 8.15 -15.48 -24.32
C SER A 177 8.77 -14.09 -24.31
N GLY A 178 7.98 -13.07 -23.96
CA GLY A 178 8.42 -11.67 -23.91
C GLY A 178 9.58 -11.44 -22.95
N LYS A 179 10.41 -10.45 -23.28
CA LYS A 179 11.60 -10.12 -22.50
C LYS A 179 11.48 -8.72 -21.90
N TRP A 180 12.04 -8.58 -20.71
CA TRP A 180 12.12 -7.32 -19.98
C TRP A 180 13.47 -6.63 -20.23
N GLY A 181 13.40 -5.32 -20.37
CA GLY A 181 14.53 -4.39 -20.39
C GLY A 181 14.16 -3.12 -19.62
N PHE A 182 15.00 -2.13 -19.68
CA PHE A 182 14.77 -0.86 -18.98
C PHE A 182 14.94 0.33 -19.91
N ILE A 183 14.03 1.30 -19.80
CA ILE A 183 14.05 2.57 -20.54
C ILE A 183 14.30 3.75 -19.61
N ASP A 184 14.85 4.83 -20.17
CA ASP A 184 14.90 6.13 -19.53
C ASP A 184 13.56 6.90 -19.66
N ASN A 185 13.48 8.08 -19.07
CA ASN A 185 12.30 8.95 -19.11
C ASN A 185 11.98 9.53 -20.50
N LYS A 186 12.81 9.30 -21.51
CA LYS A 186 12.56 9.63 -22.91
C LYS A 186 12.05 8.43 -23.71
N GLY A 187 11.96 7.24 -23.09
CA GLY A 187 11.56 6.01 -23.73
C GLY A 187 12.66 5.31 -24.53
N VAL A 188 13.95 5.67 -24.27
CA VAL A 188 15.11 5.05 -24.89
C VAL A 188 15.59 3.90 -24.01
N TYR A 189 15.88 2.75 -24.63
CA TYR A 189 16.45 1.62 -23.90
C TYR A 189 17.84 1.95 -23.35
N VAL A 190 17.98 1.84 -22.02
CA VAL A 190 19.26 1.80 -21.31
C VAL A 190 19.75 0.37 -21.20
N ILE A 191 18.82 -0.56 -20.98
CA ILE A 191 19.09 -1.99 -20.97
C ILE A 191 18.09 -2.65 -21.93
N ASN A 192 18.60 -3.24 -23.00
CA ASN A 192 17.77 -3.91 -23.99
C ASN A 192 16.98 -5.09 -23.38
N PRO A 193 15.79 -5.40 -23.91
CA PRO A 193 14.99 -6.54 -23.46
C PRO A 193 15.75 -7.86 -23.60
N GLN A 194 16.03 -8.51 -22.45
CA GLN A 194 16.77 -9.78 -22.42
C GLN A 194 16.40 -10.68 -21.24
N PHE A 195 15.78 -10.13 -20.19
CA PHE A 195 15.46 -10.87 -18.97
C PHE A 195 14.06 -11.49 -19.05
N ASP A 196 13.87 -12.64 -18.40
CA ASP A 196 12.56 -13.30 -18.31
C ASP A 196 11.62 -12.58 -17.31
N LEU A 197 12.17 -12.11 -16.19
CA LEU A 197 11.48 -11.23 -15.23
C LEU A 197 12.48 -10.25 -14.64
N VAL A 198 11.97 -9.12 -14.18
CA VAL A 198 12.75 -8.12 -13.42
C VAL A 198 11.90 -7.55 -12.28
N GLY A 199 12.54 -6.95 -11.31
CA GLY A 199 11.90 -6.01 -10.38
C GLY A 199 12.41 -4.60 -10.63
N ASP A 200 11.91 -3.65 -9.84
CA ASP A 200 12.29 -2.25 -9.92
C ASP A 200 13.72 -2.03 -9.43
N PHE A 201 14.38 -0.99 -9.95
CA PHE A 201 15.60 -0.48 -9.35
C PHE A 201 15.33 0.09 -7.96
N SER A 202 16.13 -0.31 -7.01
CA SER A 202 16.13 0.23 -5.66
C SER A 202 17.55 0.16 -5.10
N GLU A 203 18.02 1.28 -4.57
CA GLU A 203 19.36 1.43 -4.04
C GLU A 203 20.47 1.08 -5.04
N GLY A 204 20.21 1.36 -6.33
CA GLY A 204 21.14 1.16 -7.44
C GLY A 204 21.13 -0.23 -8.08
N LEU A 205 20.37 -1.18 -7.55
CA LEU A 205 20.28 -2.57 -8.05
C LEU A 205 18.85 -2.98 -8.38
N ALA A 206 18.66 -3.80 -9.40
CA ALA A 206 17.38 -4.41 -9.72
C ALA A 206 17.50 -5.94 -9.69
N PRO A 207 16.55 -6.67 -9.09
CA PRO A 207 16.50 -8.11 -9.21
C PRO A 207 16.10 -8.49 -10.64
N MET A 208 16.74 -9.51 -11.19
CA MET A 208 16.39 -10.06 -12.49
C MET A 208 16.42 -11.58 -12.47
N LYS A 209 15.61 -12.19 -13.32
CA LYS A 209 15.50 -13.63 -13.47
C LYS A 209 15.86 -14.04 -14.89
N MET A 210 16.59 -15.14 -15.00
CA MET A 210 16.84 -15.84 -16.26
C MET A 210 16.42 -17.30 -16.13
N GLY A 211 15.82 -17.82 -17.20
CA GLY A 211 15.31 -19.18 -17.28
C GLY A 211 13.80 -19.26 -17.02
N SER A 212 13.25 -20.45 -17.18
CA SER A 212 11.80 -20.70 -17.09
C SER A 212 11.22 -20.33 -15.74
N GLU A 213 9.89 -20.25 -15.67
CA GLU A 213 9.17 -19.98 -14.41
C GLU A 213 9.58 -20.94 -13.30
N LYS A 214 9.75 -22.22 -13.62
CA LYS A 214 10.05 -23.28 -12.65
C LYS A 214 11.53 -23.39 -12.26
N TYR A 215 12.43 -23.20 -13.22
CA TYR A 215 13.87 -23.48 -13.01
C TYR A 215 14.77 -22.25 -13.10
N GLY A 216 14.22 -21.13 -13.53
CA GLY A 216 14.98 -19.88 -13.62
C GLY A 216 15.39 -19.37 -12.24
N LYS A 217 16.56 -18.74 -12.20
CA LYS A 217 17.12 -18.17 -10.98
C LYS A 217 17.15 -16.65 -11.03
N TRP A 218 17.08 -16.06 -9.86
CA TRP A 218 17.19 -14.62 -9.63
C TRP A 218 18.62 -14.24 -9.26
N GLY A 219 19.06 -13.11 -9.75
CA GLY A 219 20.26 -12.37 -9.38
C GLY A 219 19.98 -10.89 -9.41
N PHE A 220 21.01 -10.06 -9.44
CA PHE A 220 20.85 -8.60 -9.45
C PHE A 220 21.77 -7.95 -10.48
N ILE A 221 21.27 -6.89 -11.12
CA ILE A 221 21.99 -6.06 -12.08
C ILE A 221 22.12 -4.62 -11.58
N ASP A 222 23.16 -3.93 -12.08
CA ASP A 222 23.30 -2.49 -11.98
C ASP A 222 22.49 -1.76 -13.07
N LYS A 223 22.49 -0.41 -13.02
CA LYS A 223 21.79 0.44 -14.00
C LYS A 223 22.36 0.37 -15.42
N GLN A 224 23.53 -0.22 -15.60
CA GLN A 224 24.15 -0.49 -16.91
C GLN A 224 23.80 -1.90 -17.44
N GLY A 225 23.13 -2.73 -16.63
CA GLY A 225 22.76 -4.09 -16.96
C GLY A 225 23.83 -5.13 -16.67
N HIS A 226 24.91 -4.78 -15.97
CA HIS A 226 25.94 -5.73 -15.56
C HIS A 226 25.43 -6.55 -14.36
N VAL A 227 25.68 -7.84 -14.38
CA VAL A 227 25.34 -8.74 -13.27
C VAL A 227 26.27 -8.46 -12.09
N VAL A 228 25.70 -7.96 -10.98
CA VAL A 228 26.41 -7.67 -9.72
C VAL A 228 26.33 -8.88 -8.79
N ILE A 229 25.15 -9.49 -8.70
CA ILE A 229 24.93 -10.69 -7.90
C ILE A 229 24.45 -11.79 -8.84
N SER A 230 25.22 -12.89 -8.91
CA SER A 230 24.96 -14.01 -9.81
C SER A 230 23.60 -14.66 -9.58
N LEU A 231 23.06 -15.28 -10.62
CA LEU A 231 21.81 -16.04 -10.62
C LEU A 231 21.90 -17.25 -9.69
N GLN A 232 21.28 -17.22 -8.53
CA GLN A 232 21.36 -18.30 -7.56
C GLN A 232 20.10 -18.48 -6.70
N PHE A 233 19.25 -17.45 -6.61
CA PHE A 233 18.06 -17.47 -5.74
C PHE A 233 16.84 -18.00 -6.50
N ASP A 234 15.90 -18.64 -5.80
CA ASP A 234 14.61 -19.05 -6.35
C ASP A 234 13.60 -17.92 -6.39
N TYR A 235 13.85 -16.87 -5.61
CA TYR A 235 13.13 -15.60 -5.62
C TYR A 235 14.00 -14.50 -5.03
N ALA A 236 13.85 -13.27 -5.52
CA ALA A 236 14.49 -12.09 -4.95
C ALA A 236 13.57 -10.87 -5.09
N GLU A 237 13.67 -9.92 -4.15
CA GLU A 237 13.00 -8.62 -4.18
C GLU A 237 14.00 -7.48 -4.27
N PRO A 238 13.56 -6.27 -4.67
CA PRO A 238 14.40 -5.08 -4.65
C PRO A 238 15.00 -4.83 -3.26
N PHE A 239 16.19 -4.23 -3.23
CA PHE A 239 16.84 -3.80 -2.01
C PHE A 239 16.01 -2.75 -1.26
N LYS A 240 15.99 -2.82 0.05
CA LYS A 240 15.42 -1.82 0.94
C LYS A 240 16.22 -1.77 2.23
N ASP A 241 16.66 -0.56 2.62
CA ASP A 241 17.48 -0.32 3.82
C ASP A 241 18.75 -1.20 3.87
N GLY A 242 19.38 -1.40 2.69
CA GLY A 242 20.61 -2.16 2.50
C GLY A 242 20.46 -3.67 2.39
N LEU A 243 19.25 -4.21 2.49
CA LEU A 243 18.98 -5.66 2.45
C LEU A 243 17.97 -6.02 1.34
N ALA A 244 18.17 -7.16 0.70
CA ALA A 244 17.19 -7.76 -0.21
C ALA A 244 16.65 -9.07 0.37
N VAL A 245 15.34 -9.24 0.27
CA VAL A 245 14.66 -10.50 0.61
C VAL A 245 14.93 -11.51 -0.50
N ILE A 246 15.37 -12.70 -0.11
CA ILE A 246 15.55 -13.83 -1.02
C ILE A 246 14.85 -15.09 -0.51
N ARG A 247 14.58 -16.01 -1.42
CA ARG A 247 14.12 -17.36 -1.08
C ARG A 247 15.03 -18.39 -1.72
N LEU A 248 15.36 -19.44 -0.95
CA LEU A 248 15.95 -20.66 -1.46
C LEU A 248 14.96 -21.82 -1.29
N GLY A 249 14.81 -22.63 -2.32
CA GLY A 249 13.85 -23.71 -2.41
C GLY A 249 12.57 -23.32 -3.16
N ASP A 250 11.68 -24.28 -3.33
CA ASP A 250 10.45 -24.13 -4.11
C ASP A 250 9.44 -23.15 -3.46
N ARG A 251 8.36 -22.88 -4.17
CA ARG A 251 7.36 -21.89 -3.75
C ARG A 251 6.66 -22.24 -2.43
N ASN A 252 6.53 -23.52 -2.13
CA ASN A 252 5.72 -24.00 -1.00
C ASN A 252 6.56 -24.33 0.23
N SER A 253 7.77 -24.87 0.05
CA SER A 253 8.66 -25.34 1.13
C SER A 253 9.94 -24.51 1.28
N GLY A 254 10.23 -23.64 0.33
CA GLY A 254 11.41 -22.79 0.35
C GLY A 254 11.42 -21.84 1.54
N LYS A 255 12.62 -21.49 1.99
CA LYS A 255 12.84 -20.62 3.13
C LYS A 255 13.30 -19.24 2.69
N TRP A 256 12.86 -18.24 3.45
CA TRP A 256 13.17 -16.84 3.22
C TRP A 256 14.31 -16.38 4.12
N GLY A 257 15.16 -15.53 3.55
CA GLY A 257 16.32 -14.93 4.22
C GLY A 257 16.67 -13.59 3.62
N PHE A 258 17.83 -13.04 3.95
CA PHE A 258 18.25 -11.71 3.53
C PHE A 258 19.72 -11.70 3.12
N ILE A 259 20.00 -10.92 2.09
CA ILE A 259 21.36 -10.67 1.57
C ILE A 259 21.68 -9.18 1.61
N ASP A 260 22.97 -8.85 1.66
CA ASP A 260 23.49 -7.50 1.42
C ASP A 260 23.72 -7.26 -0.09
N LYS A 261 24.16 -6.03 -0.43
CA LYS A 261 24.43 -5.61 -1.83
C LYS A 261 25.62 -6.33 -2.49
N GLN A 262 26.43 -7.03 -1.71
CA GLN A 262 27.50 -7.89 -2.19
C GLN A 262 27.03 -9.33 -2.43
N GLY A 263 25.74 -9.61 -2.16
CA GLY A 263 25.15 -10.94 -2.27
C GLY A 263 25.49 -11.87 -1.11
N LYS A 264 26.11 -11.35 -0.04
CA LYS A 264 26.42 -12.12 1.15
C LYS A 264 25.16 -12.32 2.01
N MET A 265 24.95 -13.54 2.49
CA MET A 265 23.89 -13.90 3.41
C MET A 265 24.07 -13.13 4.73
N VAL A 266 23.15 -12.22 5.04
CA VAL A 266 23.07 -11.53 6.34
C VAL A 266 22.22 -12.35 7.30
N ILE A 267 21.10 -12.86 6.80
CA ILE A 267 20.22 -13.77 7.55
C ILE A 267 19.96 -14.99 6.67
N ASN A 268 20.42 -16.15 7.11
CA ASN A 268 20.24 -17.39 6.38
C ASN A 268 18.75 -17.71 6.18
N PRO A 269 18.36 -18.28 5.03
CA PRO A 269 16.98 -18.68 4.77
C PRO A 269 16.47 -19.68 5.83
N GLN A 270 15.51 -19.25 6.63
CA GLN A 270 14.94 -20.03 7.72
C GLN A 270 13.46 -19.76 7.98
N PHE A 271 12.92 -18.65 7.46
CA PHE A 271 11.53 -18.25 7.72
C PHE A 271 10.56 -18.88 6.72
N ASP A 272 9.33 -19.17 7.19
CA ASP A 272 8.28 -19.80 6.38
C ASP A 272 7.50 -18.81 5.53
N ASN A 273 7.54 -17.53 5.85
CA ASN A 273 6.87 -16.49 5.10
C ASN A 273 7.85 -15.45 4.57
N LYS A 274 7.44 -14.80 3.49
CA LYS A 274 8.08 -13.60 3.00
C LYS A 274 7.95 -12.50 4.07
N CYS A 275 9.08 -11.92 4.44
CA CYS A 275 9.16 -10.83 5.41
C CYS A 275 10.00 -9.70 4.83
N ARG A 276 9.71 -8.48 5.24
CA ARG A 276 10.43 -7.27 4.83
C ARG A 276 10.77 -6.45 6.05
N PHE A 277 11.91 -5.77 6.01
CA PHE A 277 12.23 -4.79 7.02
C PHE A 277 11.38 -3.53 6.81
N SER A 278 10.83 -3.03 7.90
CA SER A 278 10.20 -1.73 8.01
C SER A 278 10.56 -1.16 9.37
N GLU A 279 11.15 0.05 9.36
CA GLU A 279 11.62 0.70 10.58
C GLU A 279 12.55 -0.18 11.45
N ASP A 280 13.49 -0.86 10.76
CA ASP A 280 14.52 -1.75 11.33
C ASP A 280 14.03 -3.09 11.89
N LEU A 281 12.74 -3.40 11.83
CA LEU A 281 12.17 -4.67 12.27
C LEU A 281 11.47 -5.38 11.10
N ALA A 282 11.59 -6.72 11.06
CA ALA A 282 10.87 -7.56 10.10
C ALA A 282 9.92 -8.51 10.82
N CYS A 283 8.67 -8.54 10.35
CA CYS A 283 7.66 -9.47 10.81
C CYS A 283 7.93 -10.87 10.27
N VAL A 284 8.23 -11.84 11.14
CA VAL A 284 8.54 -13.22 10.77
C VAL A 284 7.54 -14.20 11.35
N LYS A 285 7.12 -15.15 10.50
CA LYS A 285 6.32 -16.30 10.90
C LYS A 285 7.21 -17.52 11.06
N MET A 286 7.04 -18.24 12.13
CA MET A 286 7.69 -19.52 12.35
C MET A 286 6.73 -20.52 12.98
N GLY A 287 6.82 -21.77 12.55
CA GLY A 287 5.93 -22.87 12.91
C GLY A 287 5.07 -23.29 11.73
N GLN A 288 4.36 -24.40 11.86
CA GLN A 288 3.53 -24.97 10.80
C GLN A 288 2.06 -24.92 11.18
N GLY A 289 1.21 -24.81 10.13
CA GLY A 289 -0.24 -24.86 10.27
C GLY A 289 -0.80 -23.81 11.24
N THR A 290 -1.72 -24.23 12.09
CA THR A 290 -2.43 -23.36 13.04
C THR A 290 -1.59 -22.98 14.27
N THR A 291 -0.45 -23.64 14.52
CA THR A 291 0.45 -23.31 15.64
C THR A 291 1.49 -22.26 15.30
N ALA A 292 1.60 -21.89 14.03
CA ALA A 292 2.54 -20.88 13.61
C ALA A 292 2.18 -19.50 14.16
N LYS A 293 3.16 -18.82 14.74
CA LYS A 293 3.00 -17.47 15.32
C LYS A 293 3.96 -16.46 14.68
N TYR A 294 3.57 -15.21 14.73
CA TYR A 294 4.34 -14.07 14.26
C TYR A 294 5.07 -13.40 15.43
N GLY A 295 6.28 -12.96 15.14
CA GLY A 295 7.13 -12.12 15.98
C GLY A 295 7.98 -11.21 15.11
N PHE A 296 8.97 -10.55 15.69
CA PHE A 296 9.80 -9.60 14.96
C PHE A 296 11.27 -9.82 15.24
N ILE A 297 12.09 -9.65 14.20
CA ILE A 297 13.55 -9.73 14.22
C ILE A 297 14.17 -8.39 13.83
N ASP A 298 15.39 -8.15 14.30
CA ASP A 298 16.25 -7.06 13.84
C ASP A 298 17.02 -7.45 12.55
N LYS A 299 17.77 -6.48 11.99
CA LYS A 299 18.59 -6.68 10.77
C LYS A 299 19.73 -7.70 10.94
N GLN A 300 20.06 -8.12 12.16
CA GLN A 300 21.00 -9.18 12.46
C GLN A 300 20.30 -10.56 12.58
N GLY A 301 18.98 -10.62 12.45
CA GLY A 301 18.19 -11.84 12.58
C GLY A 301 17.88 -12.25 14.03
N LYS A 302 18.21 -11.39 15.00
CA LYS A 302 17.90 -11.62 16.41
C LYS A 302 16.42 -11.34 16.67
N VAL A 303 15.75 -12.23 17.40
CA VAL A 303 14.37 -12.04 17.84
C VAL A 303 14.30 -10.88 18.84
N VAL A 304 13.61 -9.82 18.48
CA VAL A 304 13.34 -8.64 19.33
C VAL A 304 11.99 -8.79 20.01
N ILE A 305 10.98 -9.23 19.28
CA ILE A 305 9.64 -9.46 19.82
C ILE A 305 9.30 -10.93 19.62
N ASN A 306 9.07 -11.64 20.74
CA ASN A 306 8.76 -13.06 20.72
C ASN A 306 7.51 -13.38 19.90
N ARG A 307 7.50 -14.55 19.29
CA ARG A 307 6.40 -15.08 18.48
C ARG A 307 5.21 -15.42 19.36
N LYS A 308 4.21 -14.57 19.34
CA LYS A 308 2.98 -14.74 20.15
C LYS A 308 1.70 -14.32 19.43
N PHE A 309 1.83 -13.63 18.28
CA PHE A 309 0.68 -13.11 17.57
C PHE A 309 0.19 -14.08 16.49
N ASP A 310 -1.12 -14.14 16.27
CA ASP A 310 -1.74 -14.98 15.24
C ASP A 310 -1.57 -14.38 13.84
N LEU A 311 -1.56 -13.06 13.74
CA LEU A 311 -1.12 -12.28 12.59
C LEU A 311 -0.38 -11.03 13.06
N ALA A 312 0.51 -10.53 12.23
CA ALA A 312 1.14 -9.24 12.44
C ALA A 312 1.44 -8.57 11.09
N GLY A 313 1.36 -7.25 11.06
CA GLY A 313 1.78 -6.40 9.95
C GLY A 313 3.15 -5.78 10.20
N ASP A 314 3.66 -5.06 9.20
CA ASP A 314 4.91 -4.34 9.32
C ASP A 314 4.77 -3.10 10.22
N PHE A 315 5.88 -2.66 10.81
CA PHE A 315 5.93 -1.40 11.54
C PHE A 315 5.71 -0.20 10.61
N SER A 316 4.94 0.75 11.07
CA SER A 316 4.72 2.04 10.44
C SER A 316 4.46 3.08 11.52
N GLU A 317 5.23 4.18 11.52
CA GLU A 317 5.15 5.25 12.53
C GLU A 317 5.32 4.73 13.97
N GLY A 318 6.23 3.75 14.14
CA GLY A 318 6.58 3.16 15.43
C GLY A 318 5.58 2.12 15.95
N LEU A 319 4.53 1.80 15.19
CA LEU A 319 3.48 0.85 15.57
C LEU A 319 3.33 -0.27 14.54
N ALA A 320 3.06 -1.48 15.02
CA ALA A 320 2.69 -2.63 14.18
C ALA A 320 1.33 -3.15 14.57
N ALA A 321 0.47 -3.40 13.56
CA ALA A 321 -0.80 -4.05 13.77
C ALA A 321 -0.57 -5.53 14.15
N VAL A 322 -1.25 -6.01 15.17
CA VAL A 322 -1.19 -7.42 15.59
C VAL A 322 -2.58 -7.96 15.88
N ARG A 323 -2.82 -9.22 15.52
CA ARG A 323 -4.07 -9.93 15.85
C ARG A 323 -3.81 -10.97 16.92
N ILE A 324 -4.71 -11.03 17.89
CA ILE A 324 -4.78 -12.06 18.91
C ILE A 324 -6.10 -12.81 18.75
N GLY A 325 -6.04 -14.12 18.67
CA GLY A 325 -7.16 -14.99 18.42
C GLY A 325 -7.23 -15.49 16.98
N ASP A 326 -8.19 -16.37 16.72
CA ASP A 326 -8.36 -17.06 15.45
C ASP A 326 -8.83 -16.16 14.31
N SER A 327 -9.10 -16.73 13.14
CA SER A 327 -9.51 -15.96 11.94
C SER A 327 -10.94 -15.42 12.02
N ILE A 328 -11.76 -15.88 12.94
CA ILE A 328 -13.18 -15.54 13.04
C ILE A 328 -13.44 -14.56 14.18
N THR A 329 -12.87 -14.84 15.36
CA THR A 329 -13.13 -14.08 16.60
C THR A 329 -11.96 -13.17 17.02
N GLY A 330 -10.79 -13.42 16.45
CA GLY A 330 -9.58 -12.66 16.79
C GLY A 330 -9.71 -11.18 16.47
N LYS A 331 -9.15 -10.36 17.35
CA LYS A 331 -9.19 -8.91 17.24
C LYS A 331 -7.80 -8.33 16.99
N TRP A 332 -7.79 -7.19 16.28
CA TRP A 332 -6.59 -6.43 15.99
C TRP A 332 -6.39 -5.30 16.99
N GLY A 333 -5.16 -5.11 17.38
CA GLY A 333 -4.63 -3.97 18.12
C GLY A 333 -3.27 -3.58 17.59
N PHE A 334 -2.54 -2.74 18.33
CA PHE A 334 -1.23 -2.25 17.91
C PHE A 334 -0.20 -2.36 19.03
N ILE A 335 1.04 -2.70 18.65
CA ILE A 335 2.19 -2.78 19.54
C ILE A 335 3.26 -1.76 19.14
N ASP A 336 4.09 -1.36 20.12
CA ASP A 336 5.33 -0.61 19.89
C ASP A 336 6.50 -1.54 19.50
N LYS A 337 7.67 -0.93 19.21
CA LYS A 337 8.89 -1.67 18.84
C LYS A 337 9.47 -2.52 19.97
N GLN A 338 9.03 -2.35 21.22
CA GLN A 338 9.36 -3.19 22.37
C GLN A 338 8.37 -4.36 22.53
N GLY A 339 7.33 -4.44 21.69
CA GLY A 339 6.29 -5.46 21.75
C GLY A 339 5.25 -5.23 22.84
N LYS A 340 5.22 -4.01 23.43
CA LYS A 340 4.18 -3.59 24.38
C LYS A 340 2.91 -3.21 23.62
N MET A 341 1.77 -3.67 24.10
CA MET A 341 0.47 -3.28 23.57
C MET A 341 0.23 -1.80 23.82
N VAL A 342 0.02 -1.02 22.75
CA VAL A 342 -0.29 0.41 22.77
C VAL A 342 -1.78 0.63 22.56
N ILE A 343 -2.39 -0.13 21.67
CA ILE A 343 -3.83 -0.14 21.44
C ILE A 343 -4.31 -1.57 21.59
N SER A 344 -5.23 -1.81 22.53
CA SER A 344 -5.73 -3.14 22.85
C SER A 344 -6.45 -3.78 21.67
N PRO A 345 -6.40 -5.12 21.53
CA PRO A 345 -7.11 -5.82 20.46
C PRO A 345 -8.63 -5.66 20.60
N GLN A 346 -9.23 -4.89 19.72
CA GLN A 346 -10.67 -4.59 19.75
C GLN A 346 -11.31 -4.48 18.36
N PHE A 347 -10.51 -4.29 17.29
CA PHE A 347 -10.98 -4.08 15.94
C PHE A 347 -11.06 -5.39 15.15
N ASP A 348 -12.03 -5.48 14.22
CA ASP A 348 -12.18 -6.65 13.34
C ASP A 348 -11.18 -6.63 12.18
N LEU A 349 -10.78 -5.45 11.73
CA LEU A 349 -9.71 -5.25 10.75
C LEU A 349 -9.09 -3.88 10.96
N VAL A 350 -7.82 -3.74 10.61
CA VAL A 350 -7.10 -2.46 10.69
C VAL A 350 -6.19 -2.26 9.49
N GLY A 351 -5.95 -1.00 9.13
CA GLY A 351 -4.83 -0.59 8.28
C GLY A 351 -3.61 -0.25 9.12
N LYS A 352 -2.50 0.06 8.46
CA LYS A 352 -1.29 0.58 9.12
C LYS A 352 -1.49 2.03 9.52
N PHE A 353 -0.76 2.49 10.52
CA PHE A 353 -0.63 3.91 10.81
C PHE A 353 0.06 4.64 9.65
N SER A 354 -0.49 5.78 9.27
CA SER A 354 0.10 6.69 8.30
C SER A 354 -0.39 8.10 8.58
N GLN A 355 0.54 9.05 8.66
CA GLN A 355 0.27 10.45 9.02
C GLN A 355 -0.47 10.59 10.38
N GLY A 356 -0.13 9.72 11.36
CA GLY A 356 -0.70 9.69 12.71
C GLY A 356 -2.08 9.04 12.81
N LEU A 357 -2.61 8.47 11.73
CA LEU A 357 -3.95 7.90 11.65
C LEU A 357 -3.92 6.45 11.14
N ALA A 358 -4.88 5.65 11.59
CA ALA A 358 -5.07 4.28 11.09
C ALA A 358 -6.55 4.02 10.78
N PRO A 359 -6.87 3.49 9.59
CA PRO A 359 -8.19 2.95 9.30
C PRO A 359 -8.50 1.75 10.20
N VAL A 360 -9.72 1.68 10.72
CA VAL A 360 -10.20 0.53 11.52
C VAL A 360 -11.60 0.14 11.11
N ARG A 361 -11.89 -1.16 11.11
CA ARG A 361 -13.23 -1.68 10.87
C ARG A 361 -13.80 -2.29 12.14
N ILE A 362 -15.06 -1.97 12.40
CA ILE A 362 -15.87 -2.58 13.45
C ILE A 362 -17.03 -3.28 12.80
N GLY A 363 -17.25 -4.55 13.16
CA GLY A 363 -18.23 -5.44 12.57
C GLY A 363 -17.63 -6.40 11.54
N ASN A 364 -18.45 -7.36 11.10
CA ASN A 364 -18.03 -8.43 10.20
C ASN A 364 -17.72 -7.94 8.77
N ALA A 365 -17.35 -8.85 7.89
CA ALA A 365 -16.97 -8.53 6.51
C ALA A 365 -18.11 -7.92 5.68
N SER A 366 -19.35 -8.27 5.98
CA SER A 366 -20.53 -7.87 5.18
C SER A 366 -21.18 -6.58 5.67
N THR A 367 -21.23 -6.37 6.99
CA THR A 367 -21.95 -5.25 7.61
C THR A 367 -21.05 -4.24 8.34
N GLY A 368 -19.80 -4.64 8.62
CA GLY A 368 -18.85 -3.79 9.31
C GLY A 368 -18.56 -2.50 8.57
N LYS A 369 -18.34 -1.43 9.33
CA LYS A 369 -18.03 -0.11 8.82
C LYS A 369 -16.62 0.30 9.20
N TRP A 370 -15.98 1.03 8.29
CA TRP A 370 -14.67 1.61 8.48
C TRP A 370 -14.77 3.02 9.03
N GLY A 371 -13.94 3.30 10.01
CA GLY A 371 -13.65 4.60 10.56
C GLY A 371 -12.14 4.83 10.65
N VAL A 372 -11.73 5.84 11.37
CA VAL A 372 -10.32 6.21 11.54
C VAL A 372 -10.03 6.52 12.99
N ILE A 373 -8.91 6.00 13.49
CA ILE A 373 -8.39 6.30 14.83
C ILE A 373 -7.06 7.04 14.78
N SER A 374 -6.75 7.77 15.86
CA SER A 374 -5.42 8.24 16.22
C SER A 374 -4.94 7.55 17.49
N ARG A 375 -3.63 7.58 17.73
CA ARG A 375 -3.07 7.22 19.04
C ARG A 375 -3.47 8.25 20.09
N GLN A 376 -3.83 7.82 21.32
CA GLN A 376 -4.10 8.74 22.43
C GLN A 376 -2.84 9.59 22.75
N GLY A 377 -3.03 10.89 22.98
CA GLY A 377 -1.93 11.83 23.27
C GLY A 377 -1.23 12.42 22.05
N HIS A 378 -1.68 12.13 20.84
CA HIS A 378 -1.26 12.82 19.61
C HIS A 378 -2.15 14.06 19.42
N ASN A 379 -1.88 15.12 20.20
CA ASN A 379 -2.43 16.44 19.91
C ASN A 379 -1.72 16.98 18.65
N ARG A 380 -2.48 17.23 17.60
CA ARG A 380 -2.05 17.92 16.37
C ARG A 380 -2.13 19.42 16.55
#